data_80e5a728d429cbe1799d8837a5456e7e
#
_entry.id   80e5a728d429cbe1799d8837a5456e7e
#
_cell.length_a   1.000
_cell.length_b   1.000
_cell.length_c   1.000
_cell.angle_alpha   90.00
_cell.angle_beta   90.00
_cell.angle_gamma   90.00
#
_symmetry.space_group_name_H-M   'P 1'
#
loop_
_entity.id
_entity.type
_entity.pdbx_description
1 polymer ?
#
loop_
_entity_poly.entity_id
_entity_poly.type
_entity_poly.pdbx_seq_one_letter_code
_entity_poly.pdbx_strand_id
1 'polypeptide(L)'
;MLKRKIEDDLIAWKNKPGHKPLVIMGIRQCGKTYISRHFAEQNYKNVVYMNFIKQPERINAFVGSKDVDSILLNLSAQIKGVKFIPGETCLIFDEIQECPEARTSLKFFKEDGRFDVIATGS
;
A
#
# COMPACT_ATOMS: atom_id res chain seq x y z
N MET A 1 18.57 13.35 11.32
CA MET A 1 17.25 13.91 11.13
C MET A 1 16.20 12.82 11.05
N LEU A 2 15.04 13.10 11.59
CA LEU A 2 13.97 12.11 11.66
C LEU A 2 13.55 11.59 10.28
N LYS A 3 13.39 12.48 9.32
CA LYS A 3 13.01 12.11 7.95
C LYS A 3 14.01 11.16 7.31
N ARG A 4 15.30 11.44 7.47
CA ARG A 4 16.35 10.58 6.91
C ARG A 4 16.34 9.19 7.53
N LYS A 5 16.12 9.13 8.85
CA LYS A 5 16.04 7.85 9.54
C LYS A 5 14.86 7.02 9.03
N ILE A 6 13.72 7.66 8.81
CA ILE A 6 12.54 6.97 8.30
C ILE A 6 12.82 6.45 6.88
N GLU A 7 13.45 7.24 6.04
CA GLU A 7 13.81 6.79 4.69
C GLU A 7 14.75 5.60 4.72
N ASP A 8 15.75 5.62 5.60
CA ASP A 8 16.68 4.51 5.75
C ASP A 8 15.97 3.26 6.23
N ASP A 9 15.03 3.40 7.16
CA ASP A 9 14.24 2.28 7.65
C ASP A 9 13.37 1.67 6.54
N LEU A 10 12.81 2.50 5.67
CA LEU A 10 12.00 2.04 4.55
C LEU A 10 12.85 1.28 3.53
N ILE A 11 14.06 1.77 3.25
CA ILE A 11 14.97 1.08 2.35
C ILE A 11 15.36 -0.28 2.93
N ALA A 12 15.66 -0.33 4.23
CA ALA A 12 15.99 -1.58 4.90
C ALA A 12 14.83 -2.57 4.83
N TRP A 13 13.60 -2.09 5.03
CA TRP A 13 12.41 -2.92 4.91
C TRP A 13 12.28 -3.51 3.51
N LYS A 14 12.42 -2.67 2.49
CA LYS A 14 12.28 -3.11 1.11
C LYS A 14 13.30 -4.19 0.73
N ASN A 15 14.52 -4.05 1.24
CA ASN A 15 15.62 -4.95 0.89
C ASN A 15 15.66 -6.23 1.73
N LYS A 16 14.84 -6.33 2.76
CA LYS A 16 14.80 -7.52 3.60
C LYS A 16 14.08 -8.66 2.85
N PRO A 17 14.72 -9.81 2.66
CA PRO A 17 14.07 -10.94 1.98
C PRO A 17 12.81 -11.38 2.72
N GLY A 18 11.72 -11.60 1.97
CA GLY A 18 10.46 -12.02 2.54
C GLY A 18 9.77 -10.97 3.39
N HIS A 19 10.04 -9.69 3.18
CA HIS A 19 9.43 -8.62 3.97
C HIS A 19 7.91 -8.63 3.84
N LYS A 20 7.25 -8.22 4.92
CA LYS A 20 5.80 -8.13 5.00
C LYS A 20 5.32 -6.76 4.51
N PRO A 21 4.02 -6.61 4.18
CA PRO A 21 3.45 -5.29 4.01
C PRO A 21 3.77 -4.42 5.22
N LEU A 22 4.14 -3.18 4.97
CA LEU A 22 4.53 -2.25 6.01
C LEU A 22 3.32 -1.43 6.45
N VAL A 23 3.11 -1.34 7.77
CA VAL A 23 2.02 -0.53 8.33
C VAL A 23 2.61 0.61 9.14
N ILE A 24 2.31 1.84 8.74
CA ILE A 24 2.76 3.05 9.43
C ILE A 24 1.55 3.73 10.05
N MET A 25 1.43 3.64 11.37
CA MET A 25 0.32 4.24 12.12
C MET A 25 0.84 5.43 12.90
N GLY A 26 -0.04 6.38 13.16
CA GLY A 26 0.33 7.55 13.94
C GLY A 26 -0.67 8.66 13.79
N ILE A 27 -0.37 9.80 14.41
CA ILE A 27 -1.25 10.96 14.33
C ILE A 27 -1.23 11.54 12.94
N ARG A 28 -2.35 12.12 12.55
CA ARG A 28 -2.63 12.55 11.18
C ARG A 28 -1.58 13.50 10.59
N GLN A 29 -0.91 14.29 11.38
CA GLN A 29 -0.02 15.34 10.88
C GLN A 29 1.46 14.99 10.92
N CYS A 30 1.81 13.71 10.99
CA CYS A 30 3.21 13.32 11.04
C CYS A 30 3.86 13.07 9.67
N GLY A 31 3.14 13.38 8.57
CA GLY A 31 3.71 13.27 7.24
C GLY A 31 3.79 11.87 6.68
N LYS A 32 3.05 10.92 7.23
CA LYS A 32 3.06 9.51 6.80
C LYS A 32 2.80 9.35 5.30
N THR A 33 1.78 10.04 4.80
CA THR A 33 1.38 9.94 3.40
C THR A 33 2.47 10.46 2.48
N TYR A 34 3.02 11.62 2.80
CA TYR A 34 4.08 12.22 1.99
C TYR A 34 5.32 11.32 1.95
N ILE A 35 5.76 10.85 3.11
CA ILE A 35 6.94 10.00 3.22
C ILE A 35 6.74 8.70 2.45
N SER A 36 5.58 8.07 2.60
CA SER A 36 5.27 6.81 1.93
C SER A 36 5.25 6.97 0.41
N ARG A 37 4.60 8.01 -0.08
CA ARG A 37 4.52 8.26 -1.52
C ARG A 37 5.89 8.64 -2.10
N HIS A 38 6.62 9.49 -1.41
CA HIS A 38 7.95 9.91 -1.87
C HIS A 38 8.89 8.69 -1.96
N PHE A 39 8.91 7.86 -0.92
CA PHE A 39 9.71 6.65 -0.93
C PHE A 39 9.33 5.73 -2.08
N ALA A 40 8.03 5.50 -2.26
CA ALA A 40 7.56 4.59 -3.31
C ALA A 40 7.92 5.11 -4.70
N GLU A 41 7.74 6.41 -4.93
CA GLU A 41 8.06 7.03 -6.22
C GLU A 41 9.55 6.95 -6.55
N GLN A 42 10.41 6.98 -5.54
CA GLN A 42 11.85 6.90 -5.73
C GLN A 42 12.36 5.47 -5.88
N ASN A 43 11.63 4.47 -5.41
CA ASN A 43 12.15 3.11 -5.31
C ASN A 43 11.37 2.07 -6.10
N TYR A 44 10.25 2.43 -6.73
CA TYR A 44 9.46 1.52 -7.54
C TYR A 44 9.15 2.16 -8.88
N LYS A 45 9.04 1.34 -9.91
CA LYS A 45 8.73 1.83 -11.26
C LYS A 45 7.27 2.22 -11.41
N ASN A 46 6.40 1.68 -10.57
CA ASN A 46 4.97 1.95 -10.62
C ASN A 46 4.41 2.03 -9.21
N VAL A 47 3.57 3.03 -8.97
CA VAL A 47 2.95 3.25 -7.67
C VAL A 47 1.44 3.36 -7.85
N VAL A 48 0.70 2.58 -7.08
CA VAL A 48 -0.76 2.66 -7.05
C VAL A 48 -1.19 3.16 -5.68
N TYR A 49 -1.60 4.40 -5.61
CA TYR A 49 -2.00 5.06 -4.38
C TYR A 49 -3.52 5.08 -4.26
N MET A 50 -4.03 4.76 -3.07
CA MET A 50 -5.45 4.88 -2.78
C MET A 50 -5.66 5.40 -1.37
N ASN A 51 -6.71 6.19 -1.20
CA ASN A 51 -7.06 6.82 0.08
C ASN A 51 -8.51 6.46 0.39
N PHE A 52 -8.73 5.69 1.44
CA PHE A 52 -10.06 5.15 1.74
C PHE A 52 -11.04 6.20 2.30
N ILE A 53 -10.56 7.36 2.71
CA ILE A 53 -11.43 8.47 3.09
C ILE A 53 -11.84 9.27 1.85
N LYS A 54 -10.86 9.67 1.04
CA LYS A 54 -11.12 10.52 -0.13
C LYS A 54 -11.71 9.73 -1.29
N GLN A 55 -11.47 8.44 -1.35
CA GLN A 55 -11.95 7.57 -2.42
C GLN A 55 -12.67 6.36 -1.81
N PRO A 56 -13.83 6.58 -1.18
CA PRO A 56 -14.52 5.47 -0.51
C PRO A 56 -14.91 4.33 -1.45
N GLU A 57 -15.01 4.59 -2.75
CA GLU A 57 -15.28 3.54 -3.73
C GLU A 57 -14.17 2.48 -3.78
N ARG A 58 -12.95 2.82 -3.34
CA ARG A 58 -11.84 1.86 -3.28
C ARG A 58 -12.12 0.74 -2.28
N ILE A 59 -12.94 1.01 -1.27
CA ILE A 59 -13.33 -0.01 -0.28
C ILE A 59 -14.01 -1.18 -0.98
N ASN A 60 -14.81 -0.91 -2.00
CA ASN A 60 -15.55 -1.93 -2.71
C ASN A 60 -14.65 -2.95 -3.43
N ALA A 61 -13.40 -2.57 -3.71
CA ALA A 61 -12.46 -3.52 -4.32
C ALA A 61 -12.03 -4.61 -3.35
N PHE A 62 -12.17 -4.37 -2.05
CA PHE A 62 -11.71 -5.29 -1.00
C PHE A 62 -12.83 -6.09 -0.37
N VAL A 63 -14.05 -5.55 -0.35
CA VAL A 63 -15.20 -6.21 0.28
C VAL A 63 -15.52 -7.51 -0.47
N GLY A 64 -15.54 -8.62 0.26
CA GLY A 64 -15.81 -9.91 -0.33
C GLY A 64 -14.66 -10.56 -1.06
N SER A 65 -13.56 -9.85 -1.27
CA SER A 65 -12.38 -10.38 -1.95
C SER A 65 -11.51 -11.15 -0.95
N LYS A 66 -11.10 -12.36 -1.32
CA LYS A 66 -10.32 -13.24 -0.45
C LYS A 66 -8.94 -13.56 -0.98
N ASP A 67 -8.54 -12.93 -2.08
CA ASP A 67 -7.21 -13.12 -2.64
C ASP A 67 -6.77 -11.86 -3.36
N VAL A 68 -5.48 -11.80 -3.68
CA VAL A 68 -4.87 -10.64 -4.32
C VAL A 68 -5.44 -10.43 -5.72
N ASP A 69 -5.57 -11.48 -6.49
CA ASP A 69 -6.04 -11.35 -7.88
C ASP A 69 -7.45 -10.74 -7.96
N SER A 70 -8.34 -11.11 -7.07
CA SER A 70 -9.68 -10.53 -7.02
C SER A 70 -9.63 -9.04 -6.70
N ILE A 71 -8.78 -8.66 -5.75
CA ILE A 71 -8.60 -7.25 -5.38
C ILE A 71 -8.07 -6.46 -6.58
N LEU A 72 -7.05 -6.98 -7.25
CA LEU A 72 -6.45 -6.31 -8.40
C LEU A 72 -7.44 -6.17 -9.56
N LEU A 73 -8.25 -7.20 -9.79
CA LEU A 73 -9.27 -7.15 -10.82
C LEU A 73 -10.29 -6.04 -10.52
N ASN A 74 -10.75 -5.96 -9.28
CA ASN A 74 -11.70 -4.93 -8.87
C ASN A 74 -11.11 -3.53 -8.96
N LEU A 75 -9.85 -3.36 -8.57
CA LEU A 75 -9.16 -2.07 -8.70
C LEU A 75 -8.99 -1.70 -10.16
N SER A 76 -8.72 -2.68 -11.03
CA SER A 76 -8.59 -2.43 -12.47
C SER A 76 -9.90 -1.94 -13.07
N ALA A 77 -11.03 -2.39 -12.55
CA ALA A 77 -12.34 -1.92 -12.99
C ALA A 77 -12.61 -0.49 -12.54
N GLN A 78 -12.04 -0.07 -11.41
CA GLN A 78 -12.26 1.26 -10.85
C GLN A 78 -11.28 2.30 -11.40
N ILE A 79 -10.06 1.91 -11.70
CA ILE A 79 -8.98 2.83 -12.05
C ILE A 79 -8.55 2.58 -13.48
N LYS A 80 -8.96 3.46 -14.38
CA LYS A 80 -8.65 3.31 -15.80
C LYS A 80 -7.14 3.36 -16.03
N GLY A 81 -6.61 2.37 -16.74
CA GLY A 81 -5.21 2.34 -17.11
C GLY A 81 -4.26 1.92 -16.01
N VAL A 82 -4.78 1.47 -14.85
CA VAL A 82 -3.93 1.04 -13.76
C VAL A 82 -3.14 -0.20 -14.16
N LYS A 83 -1.89 -0.28 -13.67
CA LYS A 83 -1.02 -1.41 -13.93
C LYS A 83 -0.54 -2.01 -12.63
N PHE A 84 -0.40 -3.33 -12.62
CA PHE A 84 0.15 -4.07 -11.48
C PHE A 84 1.27 -4.96 -12.01
N ILE A 85 2.52 -4.51 -11.81
CA ILE A 85 3.70 -5.17 -12.37
C ILE A 85 4.44 -5.89 -11.26
N PRO A 86 4.50 -7.24 -11.27
CA PRO A 86 5.17 -7.99 -10.21
C PRO A 86 6.61 -7.52 -10.01
N GLY A 87 6.96 -7.29 -8.75
CA GLY A 87 8.30 -6.83 -8.39
C GLY A 87 8.56 -5.35 -8.62
N GLU A 88 7.69 -4.64 -9.33
CA GLU A 88 7.92 -3.25 -9.69
C GLU A 88 6.85 -2.30 -9.19
N THR A 89 5.70 -2.80 -8.76
CA THR A 89 4.60 -1.98 -8.28
C THR A 89 4.55 -1.97 -6.76
N CYS A 90 4.42 -0.77 -6.21
CA CYS A 90 4.12 -0.59 -4.78
C CYS A 90 2.70 -0.05 -4.65
N LEU A 91 1.90 -0.69 -3.81
CA LEU A 91 0.56 -0.22 -3.49
C LEU A 91 0.61 0.55 -2.17
N ILE A 92 -0.06 1.70 -2.12
CA ILE A 92 -0.17 2.49 -0.90
C ILE A 92 -1.63 2.54 -0.50
N PHE A 93 -1.93 2.00 0.69
CA PHE A 93 -3.27 2.00 1.28
C PHE A 93 -3.30 3.07 2.37
N ASP A 94 -3.76 4.27 2.00
CA ASP A 94 -3.81 5.40 2.92
C ASP A 94 -5.14 5.43 3.65
N GLU A 95 -5.11 5.78 4.94
CA GLU A 95 -6.28 5.78 5.82
C GLU A 95 -6.90 4.39 5.93
N ILE A 96 -6.06 3.40 6.16
CA ILE A 96 -6.47 1.99 6.12
C ILE A 96 -7.49 1.64 7.20
N GLN A 97 -7.55 2.42 8.28
CA GLN A 97 -8.54 2.18 9.35
C GLN A 97 -9.97 2.28 8.85
N GLU A 98 -10.18 2.95 7.70
CA GLU A 98 -11.51 3.07 7.11
C GLU A 98 -11.92 1.85 6.31
N CYS A 99 -11.01 0.89 6.11
CA CYS A 99 -11.31 -0.31 5.33
C CYS A 99 -10.74 -1.56 6.02
N PRO A 100 -11.49 -2.15 6.97
CA PRO A 100 -11.03 -3.36 7.66
C PRO A 100 -10.65 -4.49 6.70
N GLU A 101 -11.34 -4.60 5.56
CA GLU A 101 -11.03 -5.62 4.57
C GLU A 101 -9.67 -5.42 3.93
N ALA A 102 -9.26 -4.16 3.72
CA ALA A 102 -7.91 -3.89 3.22
C ALA A 102 -6.86 -4.28 4.27
N ARG A 103 -7.16 -4.05 5.54
CA ARG A 103 -6.27 -4.47 6.62
C ARG A 103 -6.11 -5.99 6.63
N THR A 104 -7.22 -6.70 6.49
CA THR A 104 -7.20 -8.16 6.40
C THR A 104 -6.42 -8.63 5.18
N SER A 105 -6.52 -7.91 4.07
CA SER A 105 -5.85 -8.29 2.82
C SER A 105 -4.33 -8.26 2.91
N LEU A 106 -3.76 -7.58 3.90
CA LEU A 106 -2.30 -7.48 4.03
C LEU A 106 -1.66 -8.86 4.12
N LYS A 107 -2.31 -9.81 4.79
CA LYS A 107 -1.78 -11.18 4.85
C LYS A 107 -1.85 -11.88 3.49
N PHE A 108 -2.85 -11.55 2.66
CA PHE A 108 -2.93 -12.10 1.31
C PHE A 108 -1.78 -11.59 0.46
N PHE A 109 -1.45 -10.30 0.57
CA PHE A 109 -0.33 -9.71 -0.16
C PHE A 109 1.00 -10.27 0.31
N LYS A 110 1.12 -10.55 1.61
CA LYS A 110 2.34 -11.17 2.14
C LYS A 110 2.55 -12.55 1.53
N GLU A 111 1.51 -13.36 1.48
CA GLU A 111 1.58 -14.71 0.93
C GLU A 111 1.81 -14.70 -0.57
N ASP A 112 1.16 -13.75 -1.28
CA ASP A 112 1.29 -13.62 -2.73
C ASP A 112 2.70 -13.22 -3.14
N GLY A 113 3.30 -12.26 -2.48
CA GLY A 113 4.70 -11.89 -2.67
C GLY A 113 5.03 -11.09 -3.92
N ARG A 114 4.08 -10.84 -4.82
CA ARG A 114 4.38 -10.14 -6.07
C ARG A 114 4.51 -8.62 -5.92
N PHE A 115 3.88 -8.06 -4.90
CA PHE A 115 3.77 -6.61 -4.74
C PHE A 115 4.12 -6.19 -3.34
N ASP A 116 4.79 -5.04 -3.22
CA ASP A 116 5.01 -4.43 -1.93
C ASP A 116 3.84 -3.51 -1.59
N VAL A 117 3.47 -3.50 -0.33
CA VAL A 117 2.35 -2.69 0.17
C VAL A 117 2.82 -1.85 1.35
N ILE A 118 2.48 -0.57 1.32
CA ILE A 118 2.66 0.34 2.46
C ILE A 118 1.28 0.82 2.85
N ALA A 119 0.88 0.53 4.09
CA ALA A 119 -0.41 0.98 4.62
C ALA A 119 -0.17 2.06 5.67
N THR A 120 -0.95 3.12 5.60
CA THR A 120 -0.87 4.21 6.57
C THR A 120 -2.24 4.43 7.21
N GLY A 121 -2.24 4.95 8.44
CA GLY A 121 -3.48 5.22 9.13
C GLY A 121 -3.29 5.98 10.42
N SER A 122 -4.39 6.28 11.06
CA SER A 122 -4.43 6.99 12.34
C SER A 122 -4.97 6.09 13.43
#